data_0e73f5f791592b6aa9fdc4d3930ce3db
#
_entry.id   0e73f5f791592b6aa9fdc4d3930ce3db
#
_cell.length_a   1.000
_cell.length_b   1.000
_cell.length_c   1.000
_cell.angle_alpha   90.00
_cell.angle_beta   90.00
_cell.angle_gamma   90.00
#
_symmetry.space_group_name_H-M   'P 1'
#
loop_
_entity.id
_entity.type
_entity.pdbx_description
1 polymer ?
#
loop_
_entity_poly.entity_id
_entity_poly.type
_entity_poly.pdbx_seq_one_letter_code
_entity_poly.pdbx_strand_id
1 'polypeptide(L)'
;MLDRGPLVDMNPGAMREFSITYVVPVGQAEEYTERLREQHDDAVAVMSCPAHGIAETRFWIGQHAASAGVDKFLMLDDDIRFLVRKQEDDWRLRGTTPLEVEELLWEVDNWLTSHDHVGVSAREGNNRIGVGGPQLRADNTRTLRALGYRTDSFLSVEHGRVEVMEDFDVNLQILRRGGSNTSLHYWAQGQDRTNAPGGCSTYRTHEVHERSAHRLAELHPGHVKLRQKTNKTDAEGFGTRTEVTIQWKKAHKEGQAL
;
A
#
# COMPACT_ATOMS: atom_id res chain seq x y z
N MET A 1 2.99 -6.43 -18.38
CA MET A 1 2.05 -5.79 -17.46
C MET A 1 0.60 -5.78 -17.97
N LEU A 2 0.39 -5.70 -19.26
CA LEU A 2 -0.93 -5.60 -19.90
C LEU A 2 -1.80 -6.87 -19.89
N ASP A 3 -1.27 -8.02 -19.48
CA ASP A 3 -2.02 -9.28 -19.38
C ASP A 3 -2.71 -9.49 -18.01
N ARG A 4 -2.56 -8.56 -17.08
CA ARG A 4 -3.28 -8.60 -15.83
C ARG A 4 -4.66 -7.99 -16.03
N GLY A 5 -5.70 -8.76 -15.77
CA GLY A 5 -7.08 -8.26 -15.79
C GLY A 5 -7.28 -7.08 -14.83
N PRO A 6 -8.46 -6.46 -14.80
CA PRO A 6 -8.73 -5.30 -13.96
C PRO A 6 -8.38 -5.61 -12.50
N LEU A 7 -7.62 -4.72 -11.88
CA LEU A 7 -7.11 -4.83 -10.51
C LEU A 7 -8.21 -4.98 -9.47
N VAL A 8 -9.33 -4.39 -9.76
CA VAL A 8 -10.50 -4.38 -8.88
C VAL A 8 -11.73 -4.65 -9.73
N ASP A 9 -12.35 -5.79 -9.52
CA ASP A 9 -13.65 -6.08 -10.11
C ASP A 9 -14.70 -5.31 -9.31
N MET A 10 -14.85 -4.02 -9.65
CA MET A 10 -15.78 -3.11 -8.99
C MET A 10 -17.13 -3.14 -9.68
N ASN A 11 -18.19 -3.11 -8.89
CA ASN A 11 -19.53 -2.90 -9.39
C ASN A 11 -19.58 -1.54 -10.12
N PRO A 12 -20.11 -1.45 -11.36
CA PRO A 12 -20.26 -0.18 -12.07
C PRO A 12 -20.99 0.92 -11.28
N GLY A 13 -21.84 0.55 -10.31
CA GLY A 13 -22.48 1.49 -9.37
C GLY A 13 -21.51 2.17 -8.42
N ALA A 14 -20.52 1.44 -7.91
CA ALA A 14 -19.50 1.94 -6.99
C ALA A 14 -18.55 2.94 -7.67
N MET A 15 -18.29 2.79 -8.95
CA MET A 15 -17.45 3.70 -9.73
C MET A 15 -18.02 5.13 -9.83
N ARG A 16 -19.28 5.36 -9.48
CA ARG A 16 -19.86 6.71 -9.46
C ARG A 16 -19.46 7.51 -8.21
N GLU A 17 -19.05 6.83 -7.14
CA GLU A 17 -18.70 7.46 -5.86
C GLU A 17 -17.19 7.52 -5.64
N PHE A 18 -16.42 6.61 -6.25
CA PHE A 18 -14.97 6.60 -6.21
C PHE A 18 -14.38 6.81 -7.61
N SER A 19 -13.54 7.82 -7.77
CA SER A 19 -12.77 8.02 -9.02
C SER A 19 -11.59 7.07 -9.04
N ILE A 20 -11.48 6.26 -10.11
CA ILE A 20 -10.32 5.37 -10.31
C ILE A 20 -9.42 5.97 -11.38
N THR A 21 -8.14 6.07 -11.07
CA THR A 21 -7.11 6.55 -11.98
C THR A 21 -5.98 5.53 -12.09
N TYR A 22 -5.71 5.05 -13.28
CA TYR A 22 -4.50 4.27 -13.57
C TYR A 22 -3.34 5.21 -13.84
N VAL A 23 -2.32 5.12 -13.01
CA VAL A 23 -1.10 5.91 -13.17
C VAL A 23 -0.06 5.05 -13.84
N VAL A 24 0.35 5.43 -15.04
CA VAL A 24 1.23 4.64 -15.90
C VAL A 24 2.45 5.44 -16.34
N PRO A 25 3.58 4.80 -16.69
CA PRO A 25 4.74 5.51 -17.23
C PRO A 25 4.40 6.29 -18.50
N VAL A 26 5.16 7.36 -18.74
CA VAL A 26 5.07 8.12 -20.00
C VAL A 26 5.22 7.19 -21.20
N GLY A 27 4.35 7.35 -22.20
CA GLY A 27 4.31 6.54 -23.42
C GLY A 27 3.45 5.29 -23.34
N GLN A 28 2.88 4.95 -22.19
CA GLN A 28 1.98 3.79 -22.03
C GLN A 28 0.49 4.18 -21.90
N ALA A 29 0.17 5.46 -21.73
CA ALA A 29 -1.18 5.90 -21.42
C ALA A 29 -2.19 5.57 -22.54
N GLU A 30 -1.81 5.69 -23.80
CA GLU A 30 -2.69 5.41 -24.94
C GLU A 30 -3.08 3.93 -24.97
N GLU A 31 -2.11 3.02 -24.87
CA GLU A 31 -2.33 1.57 -24.86
C GLU A 31 -3.20 1.14 -23.66
N TYR A 32 -2.96 1.72 -22.47
CA TYR A 32 -3.80 1.44 -21.29
C TYR A 32 -5.22 1.98 -21.47
N THR A 33 -5.37 3.17 -22.04
CA THR A 33 -6.69 3.78 -22.29
C THR A 33 -7.50 2.93 -23.24
N GLU A 34 -6.92 2.45 -24.34
CA GLU A 34 -7.62 1.59 -25.29
C GLU A 34 -8.10 0.28 -24.62
N ARG A 35 -7.20 -0.40 -23.89
CA ARG A 35 -7.55 -1.65 -23.21
C ARG A 35 -8.60 -1.50 -22.12
N LEU A 36 -8.54 -0.41 -21.36
CA LEU A 36 -9.50 -0.17 -20.27
C LEU A 36 -10.88 0.22 -20.80
N ARG A 37 -10.96 0.93 -21.92
CA ARG A 37 -12.23 1.20 -22.59
C ARG A 37 -12.94 -0.06 -23.05
N GLU A 38 -12.20 -1.06 -23.51
CA GLU A 38 -12.77 -2.36 -23.88
C GLU A 38 -13.38 -3.11 -22.68
N GLN A 39 -12.90 -2.82 -21.48
CA GLN A 39 -13.26 -3.56 -20.26
C GLN A 39 -14.22 -2.80 -19.33
N HIS A 40 -14.22 -1.47 -19.32
CA HIS A 40 -14.81 -0.67 -18.24
C HIS A 40 -15.63 0.54 -18.68
N ASP A 41 -16.15 0.63 -19.89
CA ASP A 41 -16.94 1.81 -20.31
C ASP A 41 -16.36 3.11 -19.71
N ASP A 42 -15.77 3.99 -20.37
CA ASP A 42 -15.31 5.36 -20.06
C ASP A 42 -15.18 5.87 -18.57
N ALA A 43 -15.43 4.98 -17.59
CA ALA A 43 -15.47 5.35 -16.16
C ALA A 43 -14.08 5.40 -15.47
N VAL A 44 -13.02 5.09 -16.22
CA VAL A 44 -11.66 4.97 -15.67
C VAL A 44 -10.73 5.98 -16.33
N ALA A 45 -10.05 6.78 -15.52
CA ALA A 45 -9.02 7.70 -16.00
C ALA A 45 -7.65 7.01 -16.11
N VAL A 46 -6.88 7.36 -17.14
CA VAL A 46 -5.48 6.96 -17.29
C VAL A 46 -4.61 8.20 -17.32
N MET A 47 -3.57 8.22 -16.50
CA MET A 47 -2.64 9.34 -16.41
C MET A 47 -1.20 8.92 -16.62
N SER A 48 -0.48 9.65 -17.46
CA SER A 48 0.96 9.52 -17.64
C SER A 48 1.71 10.13 -16.47
N CYS A 49 2.57 9.33 -15.82
CA CYS A 49 3.44 9.79 -14.76
C CYS A 49 4.88 9.90 -15.27
N PRO A 50 5.53 11.06 -15.14
CA PRO A 50 6.91 11.27 -15.57
C PRO A 50 7.92 10.76 -14.52
N ALA A 51 7.48 10.36 -13.34
CA ALA A 51 8.35 9.92 -12.25
C ALA A 51 8.97 8.56 -12.53
N HIS A 52 10.14 8.33 -11.94
CA HIS A 52 10.88 7.08 -12.06
C HIS A 52 10.93 6.33 -10.73
N GLY A 53 10.49 5.07 -10.75
CA GLY A 53 10.45 4.24 -9.55
C GLY A 53 9.28 4.54 -8.63
N ILE A 54 9.06 3.66 -7.65
CA ILE A 54 7.85 3.68 -6.83
C ILE A 54 7.75 4.89 -5.91
N ALA A 55 8.87 5.33 -5.34
CA ALA A 55 8.90 6.45 -4.39
C ALA A 55 8.47 7.77 -5.06
N GLU A 56 9.04 8.07 -6.22
CA GLU A 56 8.70 9.27 -6.98
C GLU A 56 7.27 9.20 -7.54
N THR A 57 6.85 8.02 -8.04
CA THR A 57 5.50 7.81 -8.55
C THR A 57 4.45 8.05 -7.46
N ARG A 58 4.65 7.51 -6.26
CA ARG A 58 3.72 7.73 -5.13
C ARG A 58 3.67 9.19 -4.70
N PHE A 59 4.81 9.86 -4.66
CA PHE A 59 4.84 11.29 -4.37
C PHE A 59 4.10 12.11 -5.42
N TRP A 60 4.34 11.82 -6.71
CA TRP A 60 3.63 12.46 -7.82
C TRP A 60 2.10 12.26 -7.72
N ILE A 61 1.63 11.06 -7.36
CA ILE A 61 0.20 10.77 -7.11
C ILE A 61 -0.37 11.69 -6.02
N GLY A 62 0.34 11.83 -4.90
CA GLY A 62 -0.10 12.70 -3.82
C GLY A 62 -0.15 14.18 -4.21
N GLN A 63 0.84 14.67 -4.98
CA GLN A 63 0.82 16.03 -5.53
C GLN A 63 -0.34 16.24 -6.50
N HIS A 64 -0.63 15.23 -7.33
CA HIS A 64 -1.76 15.28 -8.24
C HIS A 64 -3.10 15.31 -7.48
N ALA A 65 -3.27 14.47 -6.46
CA ALA A 65 -4.45 14.49 -5.60
C ALA A 65 -4.67 15.89 -4.98
N ALA A 66 -3.62 16.51 -4.45
CA ALA A 66 -3.70 17.86 -3.91
C ALA A 66 -4.11 18.91 -4.95
N SER A 67 -3.51 18.86 -6.15
CA SER A 67 -3.83 19.81 -7.22
C SER A 67 -5.24 19.63 -7.77
N ALA A 68 -5.81 18.44 -7.65
CA ALA A 68 -7.20 18.14 -7.99
C ALA A 68 -8.20 18.44 -6.84
N GLY A 69 -7.72 18.93 -5.68
CA GLY A 69 -8.56 19.22 -4.52
C GLY A 69 -9.10 17.97 -3.82
N VAL A 70 -8.41 16.83 -3.96
CA VAL A 70 -8.79 15.55 -3.34
C VAL A 70 -8.21 15.48 -1.94
N ASP A 71 -9.07 15.42 -0.92
CA ASP A 71 -8.65 15.40 0.49
C ASP A 71 -8.13 14.03 0.96
N LYS A 72 -8.59 12.96 0.33
CA LYS A 72 -8.24 11.57 0.68
C LYS A 72 -8.04 10.76 -0.57
N PHE A 73 -7.03 9.91 -0.61
CA PHE A 73 -6.79 9.01 -1.73
C PHE A 73 -6.27 7.65 -1.26
N LEU A 74 -6.49 6.62 -2.08
CA LEU A 74 -6.00 5.27 -1.87
C LEU A 74 -5.11 4.87 -3.04
N MET A 75 -3.85 4.55 -2.77
CA MET A 75 -2.93 3.95 -3.74
C MET A 75 -2.96 2.43 -3.63
N LEU A 76 -3.06 1.78 -4.77
CA LEU A 76 -3.04 0.32 -4.90
C LEU A 76 -1.91 -0.11 -5.83
N ASP A 77 -1.16 -1.14 -5.43
CA ASP A 77 -0.23 -1.79 -6.35
C ASP A 77 -1.04 -2.56 -7.42
N ASP A 78 -0.46 -2.77 -8.60
CA ASP A 78 -1.13 -3.27 -9.81
C ASP A 78 -1.40 -4.79 -9.83
N ASP A 79 -1.08 -5.50 -8.77
CA ASP A 79 -1.24 -6.95 -8.65
C ASP A 79 -2.01 -7.37 -7.37
N ILE A 80 -2.77 -6.44 -6.79
CA ILE A 80 -3.53 -6.70 -5.57
C ILE A 80 -4.85 -7.43 -5.88
N ARG A 81 -5.16 -8.39 -5.01
CA ARG A 81 -6.49 -8.99 -4.88
C ARG A 81 -6.98 -8.80 -3.45
N PHE A 82 -8.21 -8.33 -3.30
CA PHE A 82 -8.80 -8.21 -1.98
C PHE A 82 -9.45 -9.51 -1.53
N LEU A 83 -9.38 -9.72 -0.23
CA LEU A 83 -9.98 -10.84 0.47
C LEU A 83 -10.74 -10.31 1.69
N VAL A 84 -11.78 -11.02 2.10
CA VAL A 84 -12.58 -10.70 3.28
C VAL A 84 -12.66 -11.92 4.21
N ARG A 85 -12.77 -11.68 5.52
CA ARG A 85 -12.92 -12.75 6.50
C ARG A 85 -14.35 -13.26 6.51
N LYS A 86 -14.48 -14.59 6.56
CA LYS A 86 -15.75 -15.30 6.64
C LYS A 86 -16.01 -15.70 8.09
N GLN A 87 -16.91 -15.00 8.75
CA GLN A 87 -17.21 -15.24 10.17
C GLN A 87 -17.76 -16.64 10.40
N GLU A 88 -18.60 -17.13 9.50
CA GLU A 88 -19.23 -18.45 9.60
C GLU A 88 -18.25 -19.60 9.36
N ASP A 89 -17.04 -19.33 8.88
CA ASP A 89 -16.03 -20.31 8.52
C ASP A 89 -14.70 -20.04 9.25
N ASP A 90 -14.75 -19.96 10.58
CA ASP A 90 -13.59 -19.73 11.44
C ASP A 90 -12.73 -18.51 11.02
N TRP A 91 -13.36 -17.47 10.50
CA TRP A 91 -12.69 -16.25 10.05
C TRP A 91 -11.67 -16.48 8.91
N ARG A 92 -11.82 -17.51 8.13
CA ARG A 92 -10.98 -17.75 6.95
C ARG A 92 -11.15 -16.65 5.92
N LEU A 93 -10.06 -16.35 5.24
CA LEU A 93 -10.07 -15.39 4.12
C LEU A 93 -10.60 -16.06 2.86
N ARG A 94 -11.51 -15.39 2.18
CA ARG A 94 -11.95 -15.70 0.81
C ARG A 94 -11.83 -14.47 -0.09
N GLY A 95 -11.92 -14.66 -1.41
CA GLY A 95 -12.03 -13.54 -2.36
C GLY A 95 -13.26 -12.67 -2.07
N THR A 96 -13.11 -11.39 -2.30
CA THR A 96 -14.21 -10.41 -2.21
C THR A 96 -15.12 -10.48 -3.43
N THR A 97 -16.38 -10.12 -3.25
CA THR A 97 -17.30 -9.72 -4.31
C THR A 97 -17.10 -8.23 -4.64
N PRO A 98 -17.60 -7.73 -5.79
CA PRO A 98 -17.56 -6.31 -6.12
C PRO A 98 -18.18 -5.41 -5.04
N LEU A 99 -19.31 -5.80 -4.46
CA LEU A 99 -19.95 -5.06 -3.37
C LEU A 99 -19.07 -4.98 -2.12
N GLU A 100 -18.40 -6.07 -1.77
CA GLU A 100 -17.48 -6.08 -0.62
C GLU A 100 -16.22 -5.24 -0.85
N VAL A 101 -15.79 -5.08 -2.10
CA VAL A 101 -14.73 -4.12 -2.43
C VAL A 101 -15.21 -2.69 -2.19
N GLU A 102 -16.44 -2.38 -2.58
CA GLU A 102 -17.06 -1.09 -2.32
C GLU A 102 -17.15 -0.81 -0.81
N GLU A 103 -17.61 -1.78 -0.02
CA GLU A 103 -17.63 -1.69 1.44
C GLU A 103 -16.23 -1.42 2.02
N LEU A 104 -15.20 -2.09 1.51
CA LEU A 104 -13.81 -1.83 1.89
C LEU A 104 -13.39 -0.39 1.59
N LEU A 105 -13.71 0.13 0.41
CA LEU A 105 -13.35 1.50 0.04
C LEU A 105 -14.03 2.53 0.95
N TRP A 106 -15.32 2.32 1.26
CA TRP A 106 -16.04 3.13 2.24
C TRP A 106 -15.44 3.05 3.64
N GLU A 107 -15.01 1.86 4.06
CA GLU A 107 -14.35 1.70 5.35
C GLU A 107 -13.01 2.43 5.40
N VAL A 108 -12.21 2.38 4.33
CA VAL A 108 -10.96 3.15 4.21
C VAL A 108 -11.24 4.65 4.28
N ASP A 109 -12.23 5.15 3.52
CA ASP A 109 -12.61 6.57 3.54
C ASP A 109 -13.05 7.03 4.94
N ASN A 110 -13.88 6.23 5.60
CA ASN A 110 -14.36 6.54 6.95
C ASN A 110 -13.20 6.60 7.97
N TRP A 111 -12.28 5.63 7.95
CA TRP A 111 -11.13 5.65 8.85
C TRP A 111 -10.15 6.80 8.58
N LEU A 112 -10.05 7.28 7.33
CA LEU A 112 -9.28 8.49 6.99
C LEU A 112 -9.89 9.79 7.55
N THR A 113 -11.08 9.76 8.13
CA THR A 113 -11.63 10.92 8.87
C THR A 113 -10.91 11.14 10.21
N SER A 114 -10.36 10.09 10.80
CA SER A 114 -9.75 10.09 12.14
C SER A 114 -8.27 9.65 12.15
N HIS A 115 -7.74 9.15 11.05
CA HIS A 115 -6.36 8.71 10.90
C HIS A 115 -5.72 9.37 9.69
N ASP A 116 -4.43 9.60 9.76
CA ASP A 116 -3.64 10.19 8.67
C ASP A 116 -3.37 9.19 7.56
N HIS A 117 -3.32 7.91 7.93
CA HIS A 117 -3.02 6.82 7.03
C HIS A 117 -3.79 5.55 7.39
N VAL A 118 -4.36 4.89 6.38
CA VAL A 118 -5.11 3.63 6.50
C VAL A 118 -4.55 2.60 5.53
N GLY A 119 -4.26 1.42 6.02
CA GLY A 119 -3.83 0.30 5.17
C GLY A 119 -4.76 -0.90 5.27
N VAL A 120 -4.65 -1.81 4.31
CA VAL A 120 -5.30 -3.12 4.33
C VAL A 120 -4.26 -4.17 4.69
N SER A 121 -4.61 -5.08 5.59
CA SER A 121 -3.71 -6.13 6.07
C SER A 121 -3.21 -7.01 4.93
N ALA A 122 -1.92 -7.34 4.93
CA ALA A 122 -1.41 -8.35 4.03
C ALA A 122 -1.91 -9.74 4.43
N ARG A 123 -2.30 -10.55 3.46
CA ARG A 123 -2.77 -11.93 3.67
C ARG A 123 -1.78 -12.76 4.50
N GLU A 124 -0.50 -12.58 4.26
CA GLU A 124 0.59 -13.31 4.91
C GLU A 124 0.83 -12.86 6.36
N GLY A 125 0.45 -11.61 6.67
CA GLY A 125 0.81 -10.97 7.93
C GLY A 125 -0.16 -11.17 9.07
N ASN A 126 -1.38 -11.63 8.81
CA ASN A 126 -2.42 -11.60 9.82
C ASN A 126 -3.39 -12.78 9.81
N ASN A 127 -2.84 -13.99 9.95
CA ASN A 127 -3.64 -15.19 10.13
C ASN A 127 -3.81 -15.61 11.61
N ARG A 128 -3.42 -14.76 12.57
CA ARG A 128 -3.58 -15.09 13.99
C ARG A 128 -5.01 -14.79 14.42
N ILE A 129 -5.78 -15.86 14.50
CA ILE A 129 -7.09 -15.87 15.15
C ILE A 129 -6.84 -16.25 16.59
N GLY A 130 -7.04 -15.32 17.52
CA GLY A 130 -6.93 -15.59 18.95
C GLY A 130 -8.22 -16.21 19.53
N VAL A 131 -8.17 -16.57 20.79
CA VAL A 131 -9.39 -16.92 21.55
C VAL A 131 -10.30 -15.69 21.57
N GLY A 132 -11.51 -15.81 21.01
CA GLY A 132 -12.45 -14.67 20.85
C GLY A 132 -12.51 -14.05 19.45
N GLY A 133 -11.85 -14.65 18.48
CA GLY A 133 -11.84 -14.19 17.08
C GLY A 133 -10.61 -13.35 16.70
N PRO A 134 -10.51 -12.89 15.47
CA PRO A 134 -9.40 -12.08 15.01
C PRO A 134 -9.50 -10.65 15.53
N GLN A 135 -8.35 -10.01 15.69
CA GLN A 135 -8.30 -8.57 15.81
C GLN A 135 -8.60 -7.96 14.43
N LEU A 136 -9.76 -7.33 14.30
CA LEU A 136 -10.23 -6.81 12.99
C LEU A 136 -9.55 -5.53 12.55
N ARG A 137 -8.76 -4.90 13.44
CA ARG A 137 -8.01 -3.67 13.18
C ARG A 137 -6.77 -3.59 14.08
N ALA A 138 -5.72 -2.95 13.60
CA ALA A 138 -4.55 -2.64 14.41
C ALA A 138 -4.06 -1.22 14.15
N ASP A 139 -3.88 -0.44 15.22
CA ASP A 139 -3.39 0.92 15.14
C ASP A 139 -1.87 0.99 15.28
N ASN A 140 -1.29 2.01 14.64
CA ASN A 140 0.12 2.34 14.68
C ASN A 140 0.99 1.11 14.35
N THR A 141 0.78 0.61 13.14
CA THR A 141 1.34 -0.65 12.66
C THR A 141 1.87 -0.54 11.22
N ARG A 142 2.42 -1.64 10.74
CA ARG A 142 2.85 -1.79 9.36
C ARG A 142 1.66 -1.78 8.41
N THR A 143 1.79 -1.00 7.34
CA THR A 143 0.92 -0.98 6.17
C THR A 143 1.76 -1.15 4.92
N LEU A 144 1.21 -1.67 3.86
CA LEU A 144 1.91 -1.86 2.56
C LEU A 144 0.91 -2.08 1.43
N ARG A 145 1.29 -1.77 0.20
CA ARG A 145 0.59 -2.05 -1.08
C ARG A 145 -0.76 -1.36 -1.26
N ALA A 146 -1.67 -1.47 -0.29
CA ALA A 146 -2.94 -0.74 -0.26
C ALA A 146 -2.82 0.35 0.80
N LEU A 147 -2.63 1.60 0.35
CA LEU A 147 -2.15 2.71 1.16
C LEU A 147 -3.08 3.91 0.99
N GLY A 148 -4.03 4.07 1.90
CA GLY A 148 -4.91 5.24 1.99
C GLY A 148 -4.26 6.35 2.80
N TYR A 149 -4.37 7.58 2.33
CA TYR A 149 -3.81 8.77 3.01
C TYR A 149 -4.80 9.93 3.00
N ARG A 150 -4.73 10.74 4.03
CA ARG A 150 -5.13 12.14 3.93
C ARG A 150 -4.07 12.87 3.12
N THR A 151 -4.49 13.68 2.17
CA THR A 151 -3.59 14.37 1.24
C THR A 151 -2.67 15.35 1.97
N ASP A 152 -3.20 16.10 2.92
CA ASP A 152 -2.43 17.02 3.76
C ASP A 152 -1.35 16.30 4.57
N SER A 153 -1.69 15.19 5.21
CA SER A 153 -0.77 14.39 6.01
C SER A 153 0.32 13.75 5.15
N PHE A 154 -0.03 13.21 3.98
CA PHE A 154 0.93 12.64 3.04
C PHE A 154 1.95 13.67 2.55
N LEU A 155 1.50 14.86 2.18
CA LEU A 155 2.37 15.93 1.68
C LEU A 155 3.12 16.68 2.79
N SER A 156 2.76 16.51 4.06
CA SER A 156 3.48 17.13 5.18
C SER A 156 4.83 16.51 5.47
N VAL A 157 5.14 15.34 4.91
CA VAL A 157 6.37 14.59 5.15
C VAL A 157 7.31 14.64 3.94
N GLU A 158 8.58 14.27 4.16
CA GLU A 158 9.58 14.21 3.11
C GLU A 158 9.46 12.91 2.31
N HIS A 159 9.65 13.00 0.99
CA HIS A 159 9.56 11.87 0.07
C HIS A 159 10.89 11.61 -0.64
N GLY A 160 11.04 10.44 -1.26
CA GLY A 160 12.22 10.10 -2.06
C GLY A 160 13.51 9.89 -1.25
N ARG A 161 13.43 9.72 0.06
CA ARG A 161 14.60 9.54 0.95
C ARG A 161 15.19 8.13 0.90
N VAL A 162 14.40 7.17 0.43
CA VAL A 162 14.77 5.78 0.17
C VAL A 162 14.19 5.34 -1.17
N GLU A 163 14.88 4.45 -1.87
CA GLU A 163 14.47 3.99 -3.22
C GLU A 163 13.36 2.93 -3.15
N VAL A 164 13.43 2.04 -2.16
CA VAL A 164 12.40 1.05 -1.80
C VAL A 164 12.16 1.11 -0.30
N MET A 165 11.03 0.61 0.21
CA MET A 165 10.55 0.82 1.59
C MET A 165 10.13 2.27 1.87
N GLU A 166 9.80 3.02 0.83
CA GLU A 166 9.32 4.40 0.91
C GLU A 166 8.01 4.50 1.70
N ASP A 167 7.16 3.49 1.62
CA ASP A 167 5.94 3.34 2.42
C ASP A 167 6.26 3.29 3.93
N PHE A 168 7.34 2.62 4.32
CA PHE A 168 7.79 2.60 5.71
C PHE A 168 8.32 3.96 6.17
N ASP A 169 9.07 4.63 5.31
CA ASP A 169 9.62 5.95 5.61
C ASP A 169 8.51 6.98 5.82
N VAL A 170 7.57 7.07 4.89
CA VAL A 170 6.40 7.98 4.96
C VAL A 170 5.59 7.70 6.23
N ASN A 171 5.25 6.44 6.48
CA ASN A 171 4.47 6.06 7.65
C ASN A 171 5.20 6.38 8.97
N LEU A 172 6.50 6.11 9.06
CA LEU A 172 7.30 6.47 10.25
C LEU A 172 7.35 7.98 10.48
N GLN A 173 7.46 8.79 9.43
CA GLN A 173 7.44 10.24 9.56
C GLN A 173 6.10 10.75 10.10
N ILE A 174 4.99 10.23 9.56
CA ILE A 174 3.64 10.56 10.04
C ILE A 174 3.52 10.23 11.53
N LEU A 175 3.87 9.02 11.95
CA LEU A 175 3.79 8.60 13.35
C LEU A 175 4.70 9.42 14.27
N ARG A 176 5.92 9.72 13.85
CA ARG A 176 6.90 10.52 14.63
C ARG A 176 6.55 12.00 14.76
N ARG A 177 5.60 12.49 13.97
CA ARG A 177 5.03 13.86 14.07
C ARG A 177 3.71 13.89 14.85
N GLY A 178 3.35 12.79 15.52
CA GLY A 178 2.13 12.69 16.30
C GLY A 178 0.90 12.27 15.49
N GLY A 179 1.04 12.01 14.20
CA GLY A 179 -0.02 11.44 13.38
C GLY A 179 -0.29 9.97 13.74
N SER A 180 -1.29 9.38 13.10
CA SER A 180 -1.74 8.02 13.39
C SER A 180 -2.00 7.22 12.12
N ASN A 181 -1.85 5.91 12.21
CA ASN A 181 -2.31 5.00 11.19
C ASN A 181 -3.13 3.84 11.76
N THR A 182 -3.92 3.23 10.90
CA THR A 182 -4.58 1.97 11.20
C THR A 182 -4.50 1.01 10.02
N SER A 183 -4.53 -0.29 10.32
CA SER A 183 -4.60 -1.38 9.34
C SER A 183 -5.87 -2.17 9.55
N LEU A 184 -6.67 -2.31 8.49
CA LEU A 184 -7.92 -3.05 8.49
C LEU A 184 -7.62 -4.55 8.33
N HIS A 185 -8.06 -5.35 9.28
CA HIS A 185 -7.78 -6.79 9.36
C HIS A 185 -9.00 -7.67 9.11
N TYR A 186 -10.20 -7.10 9.04
CA TYR A 186 -11.38 -7.78 8.51
C TYR A 186 -11.18 -8.09 7.03
N TRP A 187 -10.49 -7.19 6.35
CA TRP A 187 -10.03 -7.31 4.98
C TRP A 187 -8.58 -7.78 4.93
N ALA A 188 -8.19 -8.34 3.80
CA ALA A 188 -6.79 -8.60 3.50
C ALA A 188 -6.52 -8.31 2.02
N GLN A 189 -5.30 -7.96 1.71
CA GLN A 189 -4.81 -7.90 0.36
C GLN A 189 -3.83 -9.05 0.11
N GLY A 190 -4.05 -9.77 -0.97
CA GLY A 190 -3.14 -10.76 -1.51
C GLY A 190 -2.47 -10.23 -2.76
N GLN A 191 -1.29 -10.70 -3.03
CA GLN A 191 -0.51 -10.37 -4.23
C GLN A 191 -0.16 -11.68 -4.93
N ASP A 192 -0.03 -11.67 -6.24
CA ASP A 192 0.65 -12.73 -6.96
C ASP A 192 2.12 -12.77 -6.52
N ARG A 193 2.92 -13.71 -6.99
CA ARG A 193 4.28 -13.91 -6.46
C ARG A 193 5.09 -12.63 -6.44
N THR A 194 5.71 -12.32 -5.31
CA THR A 194 6.72 -11.26 -5.19
C THR A 194 7.79 -11.44 -6.29
N ASN A 195 8.13 -10.36 -6.98
CA ASN A 195 9.03 -10.37 -8.15
C ASN A 195 8.50 -11.10 -9.40
N ALA A 196 7.19 -11.16 -9.61
CA ALA A 196 6.65 -11.46 -10.93
C ALA A 196 7.20 -10.46 -11.97
N PRO A 197 7.46 -10.88 -13.23
CA PRO A 197 8.01 -10.00 -14.25
C PRO A 197 7.18 -8.70 -14.39
N GLY A 198 7.81 -7.55 -14.31
CA GLY A 198 7.19 -6.22 -14.41
C GLY A 198 7.21 -5.42 -13.09
N GLY A 199 6.83 -4.14 -13.14
CA GLY A 199 6.79 -3.26 -11.97
C GLY A 199 8.14 -3.05 -11.31
N CYS A 200 8.16 -3.06 -9.98
CA CYS A 200 9.37 -2.80 -9.19
C CYS A 200 10.45 -3.90 -9.34
N SER A 201 10.13 -5.09 -9.87
CA SER A 201 11.09 -6.17 -10.04
C SER A 201 12.27 -5.82 -10.96
N THR A 202 12.10 -4.84 -11.84
CA THR A 202 13.12 -4.41 -12.80
C THR A 202 14.29 -3.64 -12.17
N TYR A 203 14.07 -2.95 -11.03
CA TYR A 203 15.08 -2.14 -10.35
C TYR A 203 15.28 -2.54 -8.87
N ARG A 204 14.43 -3.39 -8.31
CA ARG A 204 14.54 -3.88 -6.93
C ARG A 204 15.61 -4.96 -6.82
N THR A 205 16.88 -4.58 -7.00
CA THR A 205 18.01 -5.48 -6.82
C THR A 205 18.30 -5.71 -5.33
N HIS A 206 19.10 -6.73 -5.02
CA HIS A 206 19.60 -6.97 -3.67
C HIS A 206 20.33 -5.75 -3.10
N GLU A 207 21.15 -5.08 -3.90
CA GLU A 207 21.92 -3.90 -3.51
C GLU A 207 21.00 -2.70 -3.19
N VAL A 208 19.96 -2.45 -4.00
CA VAL A 208 18.97 -1.40 -3.74
C VAL A 208 18.22 -1.68 -2.43
N HIS A 209 17.86 -2.94 -2.19
CA HIS A 209 17.19 -3.35 -0.96
C HIS A 209 18.09 -3.14 0.27
N GLU A 210 19.35 -3.58 0.22
CA GLU A 210 20.33 -3.40 1.29
C GLU A 210 20.57 -1.92 1.60
N ARG A 211 20.84 -1.12 0.56
CA ARG A 211 21.06 0.32 0.70
C ARG A 211 19.85 1.03 1.33
N SER A 212 18.65 0.69 0.86
CA SER A 212 17.41 1.28 1.39
C SER A 212 17.15 0.87 2.84
N ALA A 213 17.41 -0.38 3.23
CA ALA A 213 17.27 -0.84 4.61
C ALA A 213 18.23 -0.08 5.56
N HIS A 214 19.49 0.08 5.18
CA HIS A 214 20.48 0.85 5.93
C HIS A 214 20.06 2.32 6.03
N ARG A 215 19.68 2.92 4.90
CA ARG A 215 19.24 4.31 4.86
C ARG A 215 18.01 4.56 5.74
N LEU A 216 17.04 3.67 5.73
CA LEU A 216 15.87 3.76 6.59
C LEU A 216 16.25 3.72 8.10
N ALA A 217 17.22 2.89 8.47
CA ALA A 217 17.69 2.82 9.85
C ALA A 217 18.42 4.11 10.28
N GLU A 218 19.18 4.74 9.39
CA GLU A 218 19.83 6.04 9.63
C GLU A 218 18.81 7.18 9.80
N LEU A 219 17.75 7.19 8.97
CA LEU A 219 16.70 8.21 9.01
C LEU A 219 15.81 8.10 10.25
N HIS A 220 15.68 6.89 10.81
CA HIS A 220 14.81 6.62 11.96
C HIS A 220 15.56 5.92 13.10
N PRO A 221 16.61 6.54 13.67
CA PRO A 221 17.39 5.95 14.76
C PRO A 221 16.48 5.64 15.95
N GLY A 222 16.70 4.46 16.53
CA GLY A 222 15.90 3.99 17.68
C GLY A 222 14.52 3.42 17.34
N HIS A 223 14.04 3.58 16.09
CA HIS A 223 12.77 3.03 15.62
C HIS A 223 12.95 1.89 14.61
N VAL A 224 14.01 1.91 13.83
CA VAL A 224 14.36 0.89 12.84
C VAL A 224 15.59 0.12 13.29
N LYS A 225 15.50 -1.20 13.28
CA LYS A 225 16.61 -2.12 13.55
C LYS A 225 16.84 -3.00 12.34
N LEU A 226 18.10 -3.16 11.97
CA LEU A 226 18.51 -4.09 10.91
C LEU A 226 18.57 -5.52 11.47
N ARG A 227 18.21 -6.47 10.65
CA ARG A 227 18.26 -7.89 10.96
C ARG A 227 18.61 -8.69 9.72
N GLN A 228 19.50 -9.67 9.82
CA GLN A 228 19.76 -10.62 8.74
C GLN A 228 18.66 -11.69 8.68
N LYS A 229 18.13 -11.92 7.50
CA LYS A 229 17.16 -12.98 7.22
C LYS A 229 17.70 -13.86 6.12
N THR A 230 17.79 -15.16 6.39
CA THR A 230 18.12 -16.18 5.38
C THR A 230 16.84 -16.89 4.97
N ASN A 231 16.52 -16.87 3.69
CA ASN A 231 15.41 -17.62 3.14
C ASN A 231 15.80 -19.09 3.03
N LYS A 232 14.93 -19.99 3.49
CA LYS A 232 15.14 -21.45 3.36
C LYS A 232 15.03 -21.91 1.90
N THR A 233 14.30 -21.18 1.08
CA THR A 233 14.18 -21.38 -0.35
C THR A 233 14.48 -20.05 -1.02
N ASP A 234 15.37 -20.03 -2.00
CA ASP A 234 15.73 -18.82 -2.75
C ASP A 234 14.65 -18.39 -3.76
N ALA A 235 13.39 -18.60 -3.40
CA ALA A 235 12.25 -18.28 -4.27
C ALA A 235 12.14 -16.77 -4.63
N GLU A 236 12.83 -15.91 -3.87
CA GLU A 236 12.88 -14.47 -4.08
C GLU A 236 14.23 -13.99 -4.68
N GLY A 237 15.18 -14.91 -4.91
CA GLY A 237 16.47 -14.61 -5.54
C GLY A 237 17.46 -13.81 -4.67
N PHE A 238 17.18 -13.62 -3.37
CA PHE A 238 18.00 -12.76 -2.50
C PHE A 238 18.84 -13.54 -1.46
N GLY A 239 18.69 -14.89 -1.36
CA GLY A 239 19.45 -15.67 -0.39
C GLY A 239 19.35 -15.14 1.03
N THR A 240 20.47 -14.66 1.57
CA THR A 240 20.53 -13.89 2.82
C THR A 240 20.40 -12.39 2.50
N ARG A 241 19.49 -11.71 3.18
CA ARG A 241 19.25 -10.27 2.99
C ARG A 241 19.07 -9.54 4.31
N THR A 242 19.36 -8.25 4.30
CA THR A 242 19.05 -7.36 5.42
C THR A 242 17.56 -6.98 5.40
N GLU A 243 16.87 -7.30 6.46
CA GLU A 243 15.48 -6.91 6.71
C GLU A 243 15.43 -5.84 7.81
N VAL A 244 14.36 -5.07 7.83
CA VAL A 244 14.09 -4.10 8.87
C VAL A 244 13.05 -4.59 9.87
N THR A 245 13.28 -4.30 11.15
CA THR A 245 12.28 -4.43 12.19
C THR A 245 11.94 -3.05 12.71
N ILE A 246 10.68 -2.66 12.64
CA ILE A 246 10.24 -1.30 12.93
C ILE A 246 9.37 -1.26 14.18
N GLN A 247 9.61 -0.26 15.03
CA GLN A 247 8.90 -0.03 16.28
C GLN A 247 7.79 1.01 16.11
N TRP A 248 6.77 0.67 15.32
CA TRP A 248 5.67 1.56 14.95
C TRP A 248 4.99 2.25 16.13
N LYS A 249 4.56 1.46 17.13
CA LYS A 249 3.90 2.00 18.34
C LYS A 249 4.79 2.91 19.16
N LYS A 250 6.11 2.64 19.19
CA LYS A 250 7.09 3.51 19.85
C LYS A 250 7.19 4.84 19.10
N ALA A 251 7.27 4.80 17.77
CA ALA A 251 7.34 6.00 16.94
C ALA A 251 6.14 6.92 17.18
N HIS A 252 4.92 6.36 17.18
CA HIS A 252 3.71 7.11 17.48
C HIS A 252 3.71 7.69 18.91
N LYS A 253 4.04 6.87 19.93
CA LYS A 253 4.05 7.32 21.32
C LYS A 253 5.01 8.48 21.56
N GLU A 254 6.19 8.44 20.94
CA GLU A 254 7.18 9.52 21.04
C GLU A 254 6.74 10.76 20.27
N GLY A 255 6.08 10.59 19.09
CA GLY A 255 5.50 11.69 18.32
C GLY A 255 4.37 12.42 19.05
N GLN A 256 3.57 11.72 19.84
CA GLN A 256 2.51 12.33 20.67
C GLN A 256 3.05 13.13 21.87
N ALA A 257 4.30 12.98 22.21
CA ALA A 257 4.93 13.66 23.35
C ALA A 257 5.67 14.96 22.94
N LEU A 258 5.73 15.27 21.64
CA LEU A 258 6.33 16.48 21.08
C LEU A 258 5.29 17.60 20.98
#